data_c4390bd8d97bcaa0122f466ba4930637
#
_entry.id   c4390bd8d97bcaa0122f466ba4930637
#
_cell.length_a   1.000
_cell.length_b   1.000
_cell.length_c   1.000
_cell.angle_alpha   90.00
_cell.angle_beta   90.00
_cell.angle_gamma   90.00
#
_symmetry.space_group_name_H-M   'P 1'
#
loop_
_entity.id
_entity.type
_entity.pdbx_description
1 polymer ?
#
loop_
_entity_poly.entity_id
_entity_poly.type
_entity_poly.pdbx_seq_one_letter_code
_entity_poly.pdbx_strand_id
1 'polypeptide(L)'
;MDKILDNLQENFDKFRIVIKFTFIGCLVTIALFVIAGISCKTYCTFFKEINSNPQKSIKKIDFLLKIAPKSSFLCYLKGHAYLNLDKYDDSLKYFEKSLEYKENADTYSEMAVANFKKEGKITPKVLDLFDKAIKINSSNARIYQERASVYLIAGEYDKSLNDLEEAYKITQDECFISNSADVYLQKGDYCKAYTYYEAFDKQTGHNSVFKDYAMFRCHK
;
A
#
# COMPACT_ATOMS: atom_id res chain seq x y z
N MET A 1 -57.07 22.21 35.72
CA MET A 1 -56.86 20.93 34.96
C MET A 1 -56.07 21.19 33.71
N ASP A 2 -56.36 22.26 32.98
CA ASP A 2 -55.68 22.60 31.68
C ASP A 2 -54.16 22.85 31.82
N LYS A 3 -53.72 23.62 32.84
CA LYS A 3 -52.30 23.85 33.08
C LYS A 3 -51.44 22.58 33.33
N ILE A 4 -52.05 21.54 33.88
CA ILE A 4 -51.39 20.26 34.14
C ILE A 4 -51.29 19.46 32.84
N LEU A 5 -52.29 19.53 32.01
CA LEU A 5 -52.31 18.91 30.68
C LEU A 5 -51.30 19.56 29.74
N ASP A 6 -51.19 20.88 29.72
CA ASP A 6 -50.22 21.62 28.92
C ASP A 6 -48.78 21.29 29.34
N ASN A 7 -48.49 21.19 30.65
CA ASN A 7 -47.17 20.85 31.16
C ASN A 7 -46.79 19.37 30.85
N LEU A 8 -47.75 18.46 30.86
CA LEU A 8 -47.54 17.07 30.46
C LEU A 8 -47.28 16.98 28.94
N GLN A 9 -48.01 17.72 28.13
CA GLN A 9 -47.80 17.77 26.69
C GLN A 9 -46.43 18.32 26.33
N GLU A 10 -45.99 19.43 26.95
CA GLU A 10 -44.67 20.02 26.74
C GLU A 10 -43.52 19.06 27.14
N ASN A 11 -43.68 18.32 28.24
CA ASN A 11 -42.70 17.32 28.66
C ASN A 11 -42.66 16.10 27.70
N PHE A 12 -43.83 15.69 27.19
CA PHE A 12 -43.89 14.62 26.16
C PHE A 12 -43.21 15.03 24.87
N ASP A 13 -43.38 16.25 24.42
CA ASP A 13 -42.75 16.74 23.20
C ASP A 13 -41.20 16.91 23.38
N LYS A 14 -40.75 17.39 24.55
CA LYS A 14 -39.31 17.40 24.89
C LYS A 14 -38.73 15.99 24.91
N PHE A 15 -39.43 15.02 25.49
CA PHE A 15 -38.97 13.63 25.52
C PHE A 15 -38.93 12.99 24.14
N ARG A 16 -39.91 13.31 23.27
CA ARG A 16 -39.98 12.87 21.88
C ARG A 16 -38.83 13.43 21.04
N ILE A 17 -38.45 14.69 21.30
CA ILE A 17 -37.28 15.33 20.65
C ILE A 17 -35.99 14.63 21.10
N VAL A 18 -35.79 14.38 22.39
CA VAL A 18 -34.62 13.69 22.92
C VAL A 18 -34.49 12.28 22.33
N ILE A 19 -35.57 11.51 22.24
CA ILE A 19 -35.57 10.19 21.61
C ILE A 19 -35.21 10.28 20.14
N LYS A 20 -35.72 11.25 19.39
CA LYS A 20 -35.36 11.45 17.99
C LYS A 20 -33.87 11.75 17.83
N PHE A 21 -33.32 12.64 18.66
CA PHE A 21 -31.89 12.96 18.60
C PHE A 21 -30.96 11.79 19.00
N THR A 22 -31.35 11.02 20.01
CA THR A 22 -30.59 9.79 20.39
C THR A 22 -30.71 8.71 19.33
N PHE A 23 -31.86 8.53 18.69
CA PHE A 23 -32.05 7.57 17.62
C PHE A 23 -31.27 7.97 16.35
N ILE A 24 -31.28 9.25 16.00
CA ILE A 24 -30.46 9.78 14.89
C ILE A 24 -28.98 9.65 15.22
N GLY A 25 -28.54 9.95 16.44
CA GLY A 25 -27.18 9.75 16.90
C GLY A 25 -26.73 8.29 16.79
N CYS A 26 -27.56 7.33 17.23
CA CYS A 26 -27.29 5.90 17.07
C CYS A 26 -27.23 5.47 15.60
N LEU A 27 -28.14 5.97 14.75
CA LEU A 27 -28.13 5.66 13.31
C LEU A 27 -26.88 6.24 12.62
N VAL A 28 -26.47 7.44 13.01
CA VAL A 28 -25.22 8.06 12.47
C VAL A 28 -24.00 7.27 12.90
N THR A 29 -23.90 6.83 14.16
CA THR A 29 -22.79 6.00 14.63
C THR A 29 -22.75 4.63 13.94
N ILE A 30 -23.92 3.98 13.80
CA ILE A 30 -24.02 2.71 13.06
C ILE A 30 -23.63 2.92 11.59
N ALA A 31 -24.10 4.00 10.96
CA ALA A 31 -23.73 4.34 9.59
C ALA A 31 -22.21 4.59 9.44
N LEU A 32 -21.59 5.27 10.40
CA LEU A 32 -20.15 5.48 10.43
C LEU A 32 -19.36 4.16 10.60
N PHE A 33 -19.83 3.24 11.45
CA PHE A 33 -19.24 1.92 11.61
C PHE A 33 -19.40 1.06 10.35
N VAL A 34 -20.57 1.11 9.70
CA VAL A 34 -20.82 0.42 8.43
C VAL A 34 -19.97 1.02 7.31
N ILE A 35 -19.87 2.35 7.24
CA ILE A 35 -19.03 3.05 6.26
C ILE A 35 -17.54 2.72 6.48
N ALA A 36 -17.05 2.65 7.72
CA ALA A 36 -15.69 2.26 8.05
C ALA A 36 -15.40 0.80 7.65
N GLY A 37 -16.33 -0.12 7.94
CA GLY A 37 -16.21 -1.53 7.54
C GLY A 37 -16.27 -1.72 6.02
N ILE A 38 -17.16 -0.99 5.34
CA ILE A 38 -17.22 -0.95 3.88
C ILE A 38 -15.92 -0.36 3.32
N SER A 39 -15.39 0.69 3.94
CA SER A 39 -14.14 1.34 3.52
C SER A 39 -12.97 0.37 3.53
N CYS A 40 -12.77 -0.41 4.60
CA CYS A 40 -11.68 -1.38 4.68
C CYS A 40 -11.84 -2.51 3.65
N LYS A 41 -13.03 -3.10 3.56
CA LYS A 41 -13.33 -4.17 2.58
C LYS A 41 -13.24 -3.64 1.13
N THR A 42 -13.70 -2.43 0.90
CA THR A 42 -13.64 -1.77 -0.42
C THR A 42 -12.19 -1.46 -0.80
N TYR A 43 -11.38 -1.01 0.15
CA TYR A 43 -9.94 -0.78 -0.04
C TYR A 43 -9.23 -2.05 -0.53
N CYS A 44 -9.35 -3.15 0.21
CA CYS A 44 -8.74 -4.43 -0.17
C CYS A 44 -9.26 -4.96 -1.51
N THR A 45 -10.58 -4.81 -1.77
CA THR A 45 -11.20 -5.23 -3.03
C THR A 45 -10.71 -4.39 -4.21
N PHE A 46 -10.58 -3.08 -4.05
CA PHE A 46 -10.05 -2.18 -5.07
C PHE A 46 -8.59 -2.49 -5.41
N PHE A 47 -7.73 -2.68 -4.42
CA PHE A 47 -6.33 -3.06 -4.65
C PHE A 47 -6.22 -4.40 -5.38
N LYS A 48 -6.99 -5.39 -4.97
CA LYS A 48 -7.03 -6.69 -5.67
C LYS A 48 -7.51 -6.55 -7.12
N GLU A 49 -8.52 -5.71 -7.37
CA GLU A 49 -9.04 -5.48 -8.72
C GLU A 49 -8.08 -4.65 -9.58
N ILE A 50 -7.36 -3.67 -9.01
CA ILE A 50 -6.34 -2.89 -9.72
C ILE A 50 -5.23 -3.81 -10.23
N ASN A 51 -4.79 -4.75 -9.42
CA ASN A 51 -3.75 -5.69 -9.82
C ASN A 51 -4.23 -6.72 -10.85
N SER A 52 -5.51 -7.15 -10.78
CA SER A 52 -6.05 -8.15 -11.71
C SER A 52 -6.64 -7.55 -13.00
N ASN A 53 -7.21 -6.36 -12.94
CA ASN A 53 -7.81 -5.68 -14.09
C ASN A 53 -7.72 -4.15 -13.96
N PRO A 54 -6.52 -3.57 -14.19
CA PRO A 54 -6.30 -2.13 -14.01
C PRO A 54 -7.15 -1.25 -14.92
N GLN A 55 -7.44 -1.67 -16.15
CA GLN A 55 -8.29 -0.90 -17.07
C GLN A 55 -9.73 -0.75 -16.60
N LYS A 56 -10.30 -1.83 -16.04
CA LYS A 56 -11.65 -1.79 -15.44
C LYS A 56 -11.68 -0.92 -14.20
N SER A 57 -10.62 -1.00 -13.39
CA SER A 57 -10.47 -0.19 -12.19
C SER A 57 -10.37 1.31 -12.50
N ILE A 58 -9.66 1.71 -13.54
CA ILE A 58 -9.58 3.10 -14.00
C ILE A 58 -10.97 3.68 -14.29
N LYS A 59 -11.84 2.93 -15.01
CA LYS A 59 -13.21 3.39 -15.32
C LYS A 59 -14.03 3.63 -14.05
N LYS A 60 -13.90 2.75 -13.04
CA LYS A 60 -14.58 2.93 -11.75
C LYS A 60 -14.03 4.12 -10.96
N ILE A 61 -12.70 4.28 -10.94
CA ILE A 61 -12.04 5.42 -10.29
C ILE A 61 -12.46 6.73 -10.97
N ASP A 62 -12.58 6.77 -12.30
CA ASP A 62 -13.06 7.93 -13.03
C ASP A 62 -14.48 8.32 -12.65
N PHE A 63 -15.36 7.35 -12.45
CA PHE A 63 -16.70 7.61 -11.95
C PHE A 63 -16.68 8.20 -10.54
N LEU A 64 -15.85 7.63 -9.64
CA LEU A 64 -15.71 8.13 -8.26
C LEU A 64 -15.08 9.53 -8.21
N LEU A 65 -14.15 9.84 -9.10
CA LEU A 65 -13.54 11.18 -9.21
C LEU A 65 -14.52 12.25 -9.70
N LYS A 66 -15.64 11.89 -10.36
CA LYS A 66 -16.72 12.86 -10.64
C LYS A 66 -17.45 13.27 -9.37
N ILE A 67 -17.55 12.38 -8.38
CA ILE A 67 -18.20 12.63 -7.10
C ILE A 67 -17.23 13.29 -6.11
N ALA A 68 -15.97 12.84 -6.08
CA ALA A 68 -14.92 13.32 -5.18
C ALA A 68 -13.66 13.76 -5.97
N PRO A 69 -13.70 14.89 -6.70
CA PRO A 69 -12.65 15.29 -7.65
C PRO A 69 -11.30 15.62 -7.01
N LYS A 70 -11.29 15.98 -5.72
CA LYS A 70 -10.07 16.30 -4.94
C LYS A 70 -9.64 15.19 -4.01
N SER A 71 -10.00 13.95 -4.28
CA SER A 71 -9.59 12.80 -3.48
C SER A 71 -8.14 12.41 -3.82
N SER A 72 -7.21 12.69 -2.92
CA SER A 72 -5.82 12.23 -3.00
C SER A 72 -5.75 10.72 -3.19
N PHE A 73 -6.55 9.98 -2.41
CA PHE A 73 -6.59 8.52 -2.47
C PHE A 73 -7.04 7.98 -3.84
N LEU A 74 -8.09 8.55 -4.45
CA LEU A 74 -8.54 8.12 -5.78
C LEU A 74 -7.51 8.47 -6.87
N CYS A 75 -6.83 9.61 -6.74
CA CYS A 75 -5.74 9.96 -7.64
C CYS A 75 -4.56 8.97 -7.49
N TYR A 76 -4.18 8.63 -6.26
CA TYR A 76 -3.16 7.61 -5.99
C TYR A 76 -3.53 6.25 -6.63
N LEU A 77 -4.74 5.74 -6.39
CA LEU A 77 -5.21 4.48 -6.99
C LEU A 77 -5.18 4.50 -8.51
N LYS A 78 -5.50 5.65 -9.11
CA LYS A 78 -5.46 5.81 -10.57
C LYS A 78 -4.03 5.81 -11.09
N GLY A 79 -3.10 6.47 -10.38
CA GLY A 79 -1.67 6.42 -10.67
C GLY A 79 -1.13 4.99 -10.61
N HIS A 80 -1.48 4.25 -9.54
CA HIS A 80 -1.11 2.85 -9.37
C HIS A 80 -1.68 1.95 -10.51
N ALA A 81 -2.94 2.16 -10.92
CA ALA A 81 -3.52 1.43 -12.04
C ALA A 81 -2.80 1.69 -13.37
N TYR A 82 -2.37 2.93 -13.62
CA TYR A 82 -1.56 3.25 -14.81
C TYR A 82 -0.15 2.67 -14.72
N LEU A 83 0.46 2.63 -13.53
CA LEU A 83 1.75 1.98 -13.32
C LEU A 83 1.70 0.49 -13.68
N ASN A 84 0.62 -0.21 -13.31
CA ASN A 84 0.40 -1.62 -13.66
C ASN A 84 0.11 -1.85 -15.15
N LEU A 85 -0.18 -0.80 -15.90
CA LEU A 85 -0.32 -0.82 -17.37
C LEU A 85 0.93 -0.34 -18.10
N ASP A 86 2.03 -0.12 -17.39
CA ASP A 86 3.29 0.45 -17.86
C ASP A 86 3.13 1.84 -18.54
N LYS A 87 2.03 2.56 -18.20
CA LYS A 87 1.75 3.92 -18.63
C LYS A 87 2.34 4.92 -17.65
N TYR A 88 3.67 5.04 -17.67
CA TYR A 88 4.42 5.77 -16.65
C TYR A 88 4.09 7.27 -16.61
N ASP A 89 3.89 7.92 -17.74
CA ASP A 89 3.55 9.36 -17.78
C ASP A 89 2.18 9.65 -17.16
N ASP A 90 1.18 8.83 -17.50
CA ASP A 90 -0.15 8.93 -16.88
C ASP A 90 -0.09 8.61 -15.38
N SER A 91 0.70 7.61 -15.00
CA SER A 91 0.92 7.25 -13.60
C SER A 91 1.49 8.42 -12.81
N LEU A 92 2.60 9.00 -13.28
CA LEU A 92 3.26 10.14 -12.65
C LEU A 92 2.32 11.35 -12.52
N LYS A 93 1.57 11.67 -13.57
CA LYS A 93 0.57 12.75 -13.57
C LYS A 93 -0.47 12.58 -12.44
N TYR A 94 -0.96 11.35 -12.24
CA TYR A 94 -1.96 11.10 -11.19
C TYR A 94 -1.36 11.02 -9.80
N PHE A 95 -0.12 10.58 -9.65
CA PHE A 95 0.61 10.66 -8.38
C PHE A 95 0.90 12.12 -7.99
N GLU A 96 1.36 12.95 -8.93
CA GLU A 96 1.54 14.40 -8.68
C GLU A 96 0.22 15.03 -8.22
N LYS A 97 -0.88 14.74 -8.91
CA LYS A 97 -2.20 15.21 -8.51
C LYS A 97 -2.64 14.69 -7.15
N SER A 98 -2.25 13.48 -6.77
CA SER A 98 -2.49 12.94 -5.42
C SER A 98 -1.76 13.78 -4.36
N LEU A 99 -0.50 14.12 -4.61
CA LEU A 99 0.34 14.90 -3.69
C LEU A 99 -0.10 16.35 -3.58
N GLU A 100 -0.69 16.95 -4.63
CA GLU A 100 -1.30 18.29 -4.57
C GLU A 100 -2.42 18.36 -3.50
N TYR A 101 -3.14 17.26 -3.30
CA TYR A 101 -4.24 17.21 -2.33
C TYR A 101 -3.80 16.76 -0.94
N LYS A 102 -2.86 15.84 -0.86
CA LYS A 102 -2.32 15.33 0.41
C LYS A 102 -0.97 14.67 0.21
N GLU A 103 0.02 15.10 0.96
CA GLU A 103 1.31 14.44 1.03
C GLU A 103 1.18 13.02 1.61
N ASN A 104 1.85 12.04 0.97
CA ASN A 104 1.74 10.64 1.34
C ASN A 104 3.01 9.86 0.95
N ALA A 105 3.55 9.07 1.88
CA ALA A 105 4.76 8.29 1.68
C ALA A 105 4.65 7.25 0.57
N ASP A 106 3.52 6.52 0.50
CA ASP A 106 3.31 5.50 -0.54
C ASP A 106 3.27 6.12 -1.94
N THR A 107 2.71 7.34 -2.06
CA THR A 107 2.68 8.04 -3.36
C THR A 107 4.08 8.41 -3.82
N TYR A 108 4.95 8.91 -2.94
CA TYR A 108 6.34 9.19 -3.29
C TYR A 108 7.11 7.93 -3.67
N SER A 109 6.93 6.83 -2.94
CA SER A 109 7.58 5.55 -3.24
C SER A 109 7.16 5.01 -4.60
N GLU A 110 5.87 5.00 -4.91
CA GLU A 110 5.38 4.55 -6.23
C GLU A 110 5.78 5.50 -7.38
N MET A 111 5.90 6.80 -7.10
CA MET A 111 6.50 7.75 -8.07
C MET A 111 7.96 7.43 -8.36
N ALA A 112 8.73 7.02 -7.36
CA ALA A 112 10.11 6.58 -7.55
C ALA A 112 10.17 5.35 -8.45
N VAL A 113 9.33 4.34 -8.18
CA VAL A 113 9.21 3.13 -9.01
C VAL A 113 8.81 3.48 -10.45
N ALA A 114 7.82 4.37 -10.62
CA ALA A 114 7.36 4.79 -11.95
C ALA A 114 8.47 5.53 -12.73
N ASN A 115 9.22 6.43 -12.08
CA ASN A 115 10.36 7.10 -12.72
C ASN A 115 11.47 6.11 -13.08
N PHE A 116 11.81 5.17 -12.19
CA PHE A 116 12.80 4.13 -12.48
C PHE A 116 12.38 3.27 -13.68
N LYS A 117 11.15 2.78 -13.70
CA LYS A 117 10.64 1.98 -14.83
C LYS A 117 10.62 2.76 -16.15
N LYS A 118 10.31 4.07 -16.10
CA LYS A 118 10.32 4.94 -17.27
C LYS A 118 11.73 5.16 -17.82
N GLU A 119 12.70 5.42 -16.93
CA GLU A 119 14.08 5.77 -17.32
C GLU A 119 14.97 4.54 -17.54
N GLY A 120 14.59 3.38 -16.98
CA GLY A 120 15.38 2.14 -17.01
C GLY A 120 16.65 2.20 -16.17
N LYS A 121 16.83 3.22 -15.33
CA LYS A 121 18.02 3.43 -14.48
C LYS A 121 17.70 4.22 -13.23
N ILE A 122 18.56 4.07 -12.20
CA ILE A 122 18.50 4.88 -11.00
C ILE A 122 19.02 6.28 -11.30
N THR A 123 18.16 7.27 -11.09
CA THR A 123 18.50 8.69 -11.22
C THR A 123 18.47 9.37 -9.85
N PRO A 124 19.09 10.54 -9.67
CA PRO A 124 19.00 11.32 -8.42
C PRO A 124 17.53 11.60 -8.03
N LYS A 125 16.64 11.80 -9.02
CA LYS A 125 15.20 11.97 -8.79
C LYS A 125 14.55 10.74 -8.16
N VAL A 126 14.91 9.54 -8.61
CA VAL A 126 14.39 8.28 -8.05
C VAL A 126 14.77 8.15 -6.58
N LEU A 127 16.03 8.43 -6.24
CA LEU A 127 16.51 8.36 -4.85
C LEU A 127 15.86 9.43 -3.97
N ASP A 128 15.77 10.68 -4.42
CA ASP A 128 15.12 11.78 -3.69
C ASP A 128 13.64 11.44 -3.36
N LEU A 129 12.93 10.79 -4.28
CA LEU A 129 11.55 10.38 -4.04
C LEU A 129 11.44 9.29 -2.97
N PHE A 130 12.34 8.29 -2.97
CA PHE A 130 12.39 7.30 -1.88
C PHE A 130 12.78 7.92 -0.54
N ASP A 131 13.74 8.85 -0.55
CA ASP A 131 14.17 9.56 0.67
C ASP A 131 13.03 10.41 1.25
N LYS A 132 12.23 11.07 0.42
CA LYS A 132 11.00 11.76 0.84
C LYS A 132 9.98 10.78 1.44
N ALA A 133 9.76 9.63 0.81
CA ALA A 133 8.87 8.60 1.32
C ALA A 133 9.30 8.11 2.72
N ILE A 134 10.57 7.78 2.90
CA ILE A 134 11.15 7.32 4.16
C ILE A 134 11.08 8.42 5.23
N LYS A 135 11.35 9.68 4.86
CA LYS A 135 11.24 10.82 5.78
C LYS A 135 9.84 10.99 6.34
N ILE A 136 8.81 10.74 5.53
CA ILE A 136 7.40 10.84 5.96
C ILE A 136 7.01 9.61 6.82
N ASN A 137 7.45 8.41 6.46
CA ASN A 137 7.12 7.19 7.19
C ASN A 137 8.27 6.18 7.13
N SER A 138 9.22 6.30 8.06
CA SER A 138 10.38 5.42 8.18
C SER A 138 10.04 4.02 8.72
N SER A 139 8.84 3.80 9.23
CA SER A 139 8.38 2.48 9.71
C SER A 139 7.53 1.71 8.69
N ASN A 140 7.48 2.16 7.45
CA ASN A 140 6.77 1.47 6.38
C ASN A 140 7.74 0.54 5.61
N ALA A 141 7.75 -0.74 5.98
CA ALA A 141 8.61 -1.76 5.35
C ALA A 141 8.43 -1.86 3.82
N ARG A 142 7.23 -1.55 3.31
CA ARG A 142 6.95 -1.57 1.87
C ARG A 142 7.83 -0.61 1.09
N ILE A 143 8.14 0.58 1.63
CA ILE A 143 8.98 1.58 0.96
C ILE A 143 10.39 1.03 0.74
N TYR A 144 10.95 0.39 1.78
CA TYR A 144 12.26 -0.27 1.68
C TYR A 144 12.23 -1.43 0.69
N GLN A 145 11.17 -2.26 0.70
CA GLN A 145 11.00 -3.35 -0.27
C GLN A 145 10.93 -2.84 -1.72
N GLU A 146 10.21 -1.75 -1.98
CA GLU A 146 10.11 -1.14 -3.30
C GLU A 146 11.47 -0.58 -3.75
N ARG A 147 12.23 0.07 -2.86
CA ARG A 147 13.57 0.56 -3.15
C ARG A 147 14.57 -0.59 -3.35
N ALA A 148 14.48 -1.64 -2.53
CA ALA A 148 15.26 -2.86 -2.70
C ALA A 148 15.05 -3.51 -4.08
N SER A 149 13.80 -3.55 -4.53
CA SER A 149 13.47 -4.08 -5.86
C SER A 149 14.07 -3.24 -6.99
N VAL A 150 14.08 -1.92 -6.84
CA VAL A 150 14.74 -1.00 -7.78
C VAL A 150 16.26 -1.23 -7.79
N TYR A 151 16.89 -1.37 -6.63
CA TYR A 151 18.33 -1.68 -6.52
C TYR A 151 18.67 -3.05 -7.13
N LEU A 152 17.83 -4.06 -6.88
CA LEU A 152 18.00 -5.41 -7.43
C LEU A 152 18.02 -5.40 -8.96
N ILE A 153 17.02 -4.74 -9.59
CA ILE A 153 16.95 -4.63 -11.05
C ILE A 153 18.13 -3.85 -11.62
N ALA A 154 18.64 -2.87 -10.88
CA ALA A 154 19.82 -2.08 -11.28
C ALA A 154 21.16 -2.80 -11.03
N GLY A 155 21.16 -4.00 -10.42
CA GLY A 155 22.36 -4.76 -10.08
C GLY A 155 23.09 -4.27 -8.83
N GLU A 156 22.46 -3.36 -8.06
CA GLU A 156 23.00 -2.78 -6.82
C GLU A 156 22.68 -3.70 -5.62
N TYR A 157 23.14 -4.95 -5.69
CA TYR A 157 22.74 -6.05 -4.80
C TYR A 157 22.93 -5.75 -3.32
N ASP A 158 24.05 -5.12 -2.94
CA ASP A 158 24.34 -4.86 -1.52
C ASP A 158 23.39 -3.79 -0.95
N LYS A 159 22.98 -2.79 -1.74
CA LYS A 159 21.97 -1.82 -1.33
C LYS A 159 20.59 -2.45 -1.23
N SER A 160 20.25 -3.36 -2.14
CA SER A 160 19.01 -4.13 -2.08
C SER A 160 18.93 -4.96 -0.79
N LEU A 161 20.02 -5.67 -0.44
CA LEU A 161 20.07 -6.46 0.79
C LEU A 161 19.91 -5.60 2.05
N ASN A 162 20.54 -4.42 2.09
CA ASN A 162 20.41 -3.49 3.23
C ASN A 162 18.96 -3.03 3.40
N ASP A 163 18.27 -2.70 2.33
CA ASP A 163 16.85 -2.30 2.40
C ASP A 163 15.95 -3.46 2.82
N LEU A 164 16.20 -4.68 2.36
CA LEU A 164 15.45 -5.87 2.81
C LEU A 164 15.68 -6.17 4.29
N GLU A 165 16.90 -5.93 4.80
CA GLU A 165 17.20 -6.05 6.21
C GLU A 165 16.43 -5.01 7.05
N GLU A 166 16.36 -3.75 6.59
CA GLU A 166 15.55 -2.72 7.26
C GLU A 166 14.05 -3.07 7.24
N ALA A 167 13.53 -3.57 6.11
CA ALA A 167 12.16 -4.01 6.01
C ALA A 167 11.85 -5.18 6.98
N TYR A 168 12.78 -6.13 7.09
CA TYR A 168 12.67 -7.24 8.05
C TYR A 168 12.69 -6.76 9.52
N LYS A 169 13.58 -5.82 9.85
CA LYS A 169 13.63 -5.23 11.22
C LYS A 169 12.31 -4.59 11.62
N ILE A 170 11.61 -3.98 10.68
CA ILE A 170 10.33 -3.29 10.92
C ILE A 170 9.18 -4.29 11.18
N THR A 171 9.08 -5.35 10.39
CA THR A 171 7.90 -6.24 10.40
C THR A 171 8.13 -7.61 10.99
N GLN A 172 9.38 -8.08 11.01
CA GLN A 172 9.77 -9.47 11.30
C GLN A 172 9.09 -10.49 10.36
N ASP A 173 8.75 -10.04 9.12
CA ASP A 173 8.13 -10.90 8.12
C ASP A 173 9.21 -11.72 7.38
N GLU A 174 9.11 -13.02 7.47
CA GLU A 174 10.05 -13.98 6.87
C GLU A 174 10.13 -13.87 5.34
N CYS A 175 9.13 -13.29 4.68
CA CYS A 175 9.17 -13.04 3.25
C CYS A 175 10.40 -12.21 2.83
N PHE A 176 10.93 -11.34 3.69
CA PHE A 176 12.15 -10.58 3.40
C PHE A 176 13.40 -11.45 3.41
N ILE A 177 13.41 -12.55 4.16
CA ILE A 177 14.48 -13.56 4.11
C ILE A 177 14.49 -14.24 2.74
N SER A 178 13.33 -14.65 2.22
CA SER A 178 13.19 -15.21 0.88
C SER A 178 13.60 -14.21 -0.21
N ASN A 179 13.18 -12.95 -0.08
CA ASN A 179 13.60 -11.89 -1.02
C ASN A 179 15.13 -11.67 -1.00
N SER A 180 15.77 -11.78 0.17
CA SER A 180 17.25 -11.70 0.27
C SER A 180 17.92 -12.89 -0.41
N ALA A 181 17.33 -14.09 -0.32
CA ALA A 181 17.81 -15.24 -1.05
C ALA A 181 17.76 -15.04 -2.57
N ASP A 182 16.67 -14.42 -3.08
CA ASP A 182 16.54 -14.06 -4.50
C ASP A 182 17.62 -13.06 -4.93
N VAL A 183 17.97 -12.09 -4.08
CA VAL A 183 19.08 -11.15 -4.35
C VAL A 183 20.42 -11.88 -4.44
N TYR A 184 20.73 -12.77 -3.50
CA TYR A 184 21.96 -13.57 -3.54
C TYR A 184 21.99 -14.49 -4.76
N LEU A 185 20.85 -15.06 -5.16
CA LEU A 185 20.74 -15.89 -6.34
C LEU A 185 21.11 -15.09 -7.61
N GLN A 186 20.56 -13.87 -7.77
CA GLN A 186 20.88 -13.00 -8.91
C GLN A 186 22.31 -12.47 -8.86
N LYS A 187 22.87 -12.23 -7.67
CA LYS A 187 24.27 -11.86 -7.47
C LYS A 187 25.23 -13.00 -7.85
N GLY A 188 24.73 -14.25 -7.96
CA GLY A 188 25.54 -15.43 -8.22
C GLY A 188 26.19 -16.04 -6.96
N ASP A 189 25.83 -15.55 -5.76
CA ASP A 189 26.29 -16.11 -4.49
C ASP A 189 25.31 -17.25 -4.09
N TYR A 190 25.44 -18.36 -4.78
CA TYR A 190 24.53 -19.50 -4.65
C TYR A 190 24.56 -20.14 -3.27
N CYS A 191 25.71 -20.10 -2.58
CA CYS A 191 25.81 -20.68 -1.24
C CYS A 191 25.01 -19.87 -0.21
N LYS A 192 25.10 -18.54 -0.28
CA LYS A 192 24.26 -17.67 0.57
C LYS A 192 22.79 -17.78 0.17
N ALA A 193 22.46 -17.79 -1.13
CA ALA A 193 21.09 -18.00 -1.58
C ALA A 193 20.49 -19.27 -0.96
N TYR A 194 21.20 -20.39 -1.01
CA TYR A 194 20.78 -21.64 -0.39
C TYR A 194 20.54 -21.49 1.12
N THR A 195 21.50 -20.86 1.84
CA THR A 195 21.38 -20.66 3.29
C THR A 195 20.14 -19.85 3.67
N TYR A 196 19.83 -18.81 2.91
CA TYR A 196 18.66 -17.94 3.16
C TYR A 196 17.35 -18.67 2.80
N TYR A 197 17.28 -19.43 1.69
CA TYR A 197 16.10 -20.26 1.39
C TYR A 197 15.88 -21.32 2.45
N GLU A 198 16.95 -21.97 2.92
CA GLU A 198 16.84 -22.98 3.98
C GLU A 198 16.32 -22.37 5.29
N ALA A 199 16.79 -21.17 5.66
CA ALA A 199 16.30 -20.46 6.82
C ALA A 199 14.82 -20.11 6.70
N PHE A 200 14.39 -19.60 5.55
CA PHE A 200 12.98 -19.30 5.26
C PHE A 200 12.10 -20.56 5.34
N ASP A 201 12.52 -21.66 4.71
CA ASP A 201 11.77 -22.91 4.70
C ASP A 201 11.63 -23.49 6.12
N LYS A 202 12.67 -23.40 6.94
CA LYS A 202 12.62 -23.86 8.35
C LYS A 202 11.64 -23.06 9.19
N GLN A 203 11.52 -21.74 8.95
CA GLN A 203 10.65 -20.88 9.73
C GLN A 203 9.19 -20.98 9.28
N THR A 204 8.96 -21.10 7.99
CA THR A 204 7.60 -21.04 7.41
C THR A 204 6.99 -22.40 7.10
N GLY A 205 7.80 -23.46 7.04
CA GLY A 205 7.38 -24.79 6.58
C GLY A 205 7.17 -24.85 5.05
N HIS A 206 7.59 -23.82 4.30
CA HIS A 206 7.56 -23.84 2.84
C HIS A 206 8.69 -24.70 2.28
N ASN A 207 8.63 -24.96 0.98
CA ASN A 207 9.71 -25.56 0.21
C ASN A 207 10.01 -24.66 -0.99
N SER A 208 11.08 -23.88 -0.87
CA SER A 208 11.43 -22.87 -1.88
C SER A 208 11.94 -23.54 -3.15
N VAL A 209 11.30 -23.23 -4.26
CA VAL A 209 11.59 -23.86 -5.59
C VAL A 209 13.06 -23.67 -6.01
N PHE A 210 13.66 -22.53 -5.66
CA PHE A 210 15.04 -22.20 -6.05
C PHE A 210 16.10 -22.70 -5.08
N LYS A 211 15.72 -23.26 -3.94
CA LYS A 211 16.66 -23.79 -2.94
C LYS A 211 17.55 -24.91 -3.51
N ASP A 212 16.94 -25.90 -4.16
CA ASP A 212 17.66 -27.02 -4.74
C ASP A 212 18.58 -26.59 -5.87
N TYR A 213 18.15 -25.61 -6.67
CA TYR A 213 19.03 -25.02 -7.69
C TYR A 213 20.22 -24.30 -7.07
N ALA A 214 20.01 -23.51 -6.02
CA ALA A 214 21.07 -22.79 -5.32
C ALA A 214 22.06 -23.79 -4.68
N MET A 215 21.57 -24.85 -4.04
CA MET A 215 22.39 -25.93 -3.48
C MET A 215 23.28 -26.60 -4.54
N PHE A 216 22.68 -26.98 -5.67
CA PHE A 216 23.44 -27.61 -6.78
C PHE A 216 24.53 -26.70 -7.33
N ARG A 217 24.26 -25.39 -7.43
CA ARG A 217 25.22 -24.40 -7.94
C ARG A 217 26.30 -24.04 -6.91
N CYS A 218 26.00 -24.14 -5.62
CA CYS A 218 26.96 -23.88 -4.52
C CYS A 218 28.07 -24.95 -4.48
N HIS A 219 27.79 -26.20 -4.88
CA HIS A 219 28.74 -27.32 -4.80
C HIS A 219 29.46 -27.61 -6.12
N LYS A 220 29.29 -26.76 -7.14
CA LYS A 220 30.04 -26.77 -8.41
C LYS A 220 31.17 -25.76 -8.41
#